data_d85b45205b5f68f07b6ba01f5cdf9d4a
#
_entry.id   d85b45205b5f68f07b6ba01f5cdf9d4a
#
_cell.length_a   1.000
_cell.length_b   1.000
_cell.length_c   1.000
_cell.angle_alpha   90.00
_cell.angle_beta   90.00
_cell.angle_gamma   90.00
#
_symmetry.space_group_name_H-M   'P 1'
#
loop_
_entity.id
_entity.type
_entity.pdbx_description
1 polymer ?
#
loop_
_entity_poly.entity_id
_entity_poly.type
_entity_poly.pdbx_seq_one_letter_code
_entity_poly.pdbx_strand_id
1 'polypeptide(L)'
;MGELLVAPSALLVAVTVLREGLSVRDPQTVATRVPATRPSRFVTVSRAGGQLINPFTESVLLIVQVWDDDKVMGESRAEATANLCVGILRATSGTWVGDARVRRWEQNALPSYLPDPDTGIPRFQFTGELRLAVK
;
A
#
# COMPACT_ATOMS: atom_id res chain seq x y z
N MET A 1 30.47 -3.48 20.48
CA MET A 1 29.23 -2.83 19.98
C MET A 1 29.00 -3.25 18.55
N GLY A 2 27.77 -3.62 18.21
CA GLY A 2 27.42 -4.00 16.86
C GLY A 2 27.23 -2.80 15.93
N GLU A 3 27.19 -3.07 14.66
CA GLU A 3 26.88 -2.09 13.63
C GLU A 3 25.40 -1.66 13.74
N LEU A 4 25.15 -0.37 13.54
CA LEU A 4 23.79 0.18 13.51
C LEU A 4 23.15 -0.15 12.17
N LEU A 5 22.08 -0.96 12.21
CA LEU A 5 21.29 -1.31 11.04
C LEU A 5 19.93 -0.63 11.14
N VAL A 6 19.55 0.10 10.09
CA VAL A 6 18.29 0.83 10.04
C VAL A 6 17.51 0.44 8.78
N ALA A 7 16.25 0.09 8.96
CA ALA A 7 15.39 -0.25 7.84
C ALA A 7 14.98 1.00 7.05
N PRO A 8 14.78 0.88 5.74
CA PRO A 8 14.16 1.95 4.97
C PRO A 8 12.68 2.12 5.36
N SER A 9 12.07 3.24 4.98
CA SER A 9 10.66 3.48 5.26
C SER A 9 9.77 2.61 4.37
N ALA A 10 9.07 1.66 4.97
CA ALA A 10 8.11 0.81 4.26
C ALA A 10 6.96 1.64 3.68
N LEU A 11 6.51 2.67 4.40
CA LEU A 11 5.46 3.56 3.90
C LEU A 11 5.90 4.31 2.65
N LEU A 12 7.11 4.87 2.68
CA LEU A 12 7.64 5.60 1.52
C LEU A 12 7.80 4.68 0.31
N VAL A 13 8.32 3.47 0.52
CA VAL A 13 8.45 2.47 -0.55
C VAL A 13 7.09 2.16 -1.16
N ALA A 14 6.10 1.83 -0.34
CA ALA A 14 4.76 1.47 -0.82
C ALA A 14 4.08 2.62 -1.55
N VAL A 15 4.13 3.83 -0.99
CA VAL A 15 3.54 5.02 -1.62
C VAL A 15 4.20 5.31 -2.96
N THR A 16 5.53 5.24 -3.03
CA THR A 16 6.28 5.47 -4.27
C THR A 16 5.87 4.47 -5.36
N VAL A 17 5.88 3.19 -5.02
CA VAL A 17 5.54 2.11 -5.95
C VAL A 17 4.10 2.23 -6.45
N LEU A 18 3.16 2.47 -5.54
CA LEU A 18 1.75 2.59 -5.92
C LEU A 18 1.51 3.85 -6.75
N ARG A 19 2.13 4.97 -6.37
CA ARG A 19 1.99 6.22 -7.11
C ARG A 19 2.52 6.07 -8.53
N GLU A 20 3.70 5.50 -8.71
CA GLU A 20 4.29 5.27 -10.03
C GLU A 20 3.46 4.28 -10.84
N GLY A 21 3.06 3.16 -10.24
CA GLY A 21 2.29 2.13 -10.93
C GLY A 21 0.91 2.60 -11.35
N LEU A 22 0.26 3.40 -10.52
CA LEU A 22 -1.06 3.95 -10.85
C LEU A 22 -1.00 5.11 -11.84
N SER A 23 0.08 5.89 -11.85
CA SER A 23 0.18 7.09 -12.69
C SER A 23 -0.04 6.85 -14.18
N VAL A 24 0.33 5.67 -14.67
CA VAL A 24 0.21 5.30 -16.09
C VAL A 24 -1.01 4.45 -16.39
N ARG A 25 -1.77 4.02 -15.38
CA ARG A 25 -2.90 3.10 -15.54
C ARG A 25 -4.21 3.65 -15.02
N ASP A 26 -4.18 4.22 -13.82
CA ASP A 26 -5.36 4.69 -13.11
C ASP A 26 -4.94 5.83 -12.16
N PRO A 27 -4.59 7.01 -12.72
CA PRO A 27 -3.99 8.10 -11.93
C PRO A 27 -4.91 8.56 -10.82
N GLN A 28 -4.38 8.59 -9.58
CA GLN A 28 -5.08 9.13 -8.43
C GLN A 28 -4.09 9.42 -7.30
N THR A 29 -4.55 10.12 -6.29
CA THR A 29 -3.74 10.45 -5.10
C THR A 29 -3.44 9.19 -4.31
N VAL A 30 -2.18 9.03 -3.92
CA VAL A 30 -1.72 8.01 -2.98
C VAL A 30 -1.09 8.73 -1.79
N ALA A 31 -1.58 8.46 -0.59
CA ALA A 31 -1.14 9.15 0.62
C ALA A 31 -1.09 8.19 1.81
N THR A 32 -0.50 8.64 2.91
CA THR A 32 -0.46 7.87 4.16
C THR A 32 -1.61 8.19 5.10
N ARG A 33 -2.40 9.19 4.76
CA ARG A 33 -3.60 9.63 5.50
C ARG A 33 -4.66 10.09 4.54
N VAL A 34 -5.91 10.08 5.00
CA VAL A 34 -6.99 10.68 4.23
C VAL A 34 -6.68 12.17 4.04
N PRO A 35 -6.62 12.66 2.79
CA PRO A 35 -6.33 14.08 2.55
C PRO A 35 -7.38 14.99 3.20
N ALA A 36 -6.93 16.15 3.69
CA ALA A 36 -7.81 17.15 4.32
C ALA A 36 -8.92 17.60 3.35
N THR A 37 -8.55 17.85 2.09
CA THR A 37 -9.49 18.04 1.00
C THR A 37 -9.58 16.71 0.24
N ARG A 38 -10.67 15.98 0.42
CA ARG A 38 -10.80 14.65 -0.17
C ARG A 38 -10.96 14.70 -1.68
N PRO A 39 -10.05 14.09 -2.45
CA PRO A 39 -10.32 13.81 -3.87
C PRO A 39 -11.49 12.84 -3.98
N SER A 40 -12.11 12.77 -5.16
CA SER A 40 -13.16 11.78 -5.40
C SER A 40 -12.62 10.34 -5.36
N ARG A 41 -11.35 10.16 -5.71
CA ARG A 41 -10.67 8.87 -5.72
C ARG A 41 -9.29 9.03 -5.11
N PHE A 42 -8.95 8.16 -4.19
CA PHE A 42 -7.62 8.16 -3.58
C PHE A 42 -7.31 6.82 -2.92
N VAL A 43 -6.03 6.59 -2.67
CA VAL A 43 -5.51 5.41 -2.02
C VAL A 43 -4.75 5.84 -0.77
N THR A 44 -4.98 5.16 0.35
CA THR A 44 -4.19 5.37 1.57
C THR A 44 -3.42 4.12 1.93
N VAL A 45 -2.21 4.31 2.44
CA VAL A 45 -1.36 3.24 2.95
C VAL A 45 -1.01 3.57 4.39
N SER A 46 -1.27 2.63 5.29
CA SER A 46 -0.89 2.78 6.70
C SER A 46 -0.08 1.60 7.18
N ARG A 47 0.79 1.86 8.16
CA ARG A 47 1.63 0.84 8.77
C ARG A 47 0.95 0.31 10.02
N ALA A 48 0.79 -1.01 10.11
CA ALA A 48 0.12 -1.66 11.24
C ALA A 48 1.07 -2.57 12.05
N GLY A 49 2.36 -2.30 11.99
CA GLY A 49 3.36 -3.10 12.71
C GLY A 49 4.10 -4.03 11.79
N GLY A 50 4.37 -5.22 12.25
CA GLY A 50 5.15 -6.21 11.52
C GLY A 50 6.11 -6.95 12.45
N GLN A 51 7.14 -7.54 11.87
CA GLN A 51 8.11 -8.31 12.64
C GLN A 51 9.49 -8.31 12.00
N LEU A 52 10.51 -8.52 12.81
CA LEU A 52 11.86 -8.73 12.31
C LEU A 52 11.99 -10.22 11.95
N ILE A 53 12.22 -10.52 10.68
CA ILE A 53 12.37 -11.92 10.21
C ILE A 53 13.73 -12.47 10.65
N ASN A 54 14.76 -11.67 10.45
CA ASN A 54 16.14 -11.94 10.89
C ASN A 54 16.84 -10.58 10.97
N PRO A 55 18.11 -10.51 11.42
CA PRO A 55 18.80 -9.22 11.59
C PRO A 55 18.87 -8.35 10.33
N PHE A 56 18.68 -8.93 9.15
CA PHE A 56 18.83 -8.24 7.86
C PHE A 56 17.54 -8.10 7.07
N THR A 57 16.42 -8.52 7.62
CA THR A 57 15.12 -8.48 6.92
C THR A 57 14.00 -8.20 7.90
N GLU A 58 13.25 -7.14 7.66
CA GLU A 58 12.00 -6.91 8.39
C GLU A 58 10.80 -7.06 7.48
N SER A 59 9.68 -7.44 8.06
CA SER A 59 8.41 -7.60 7.40
C SER A 59 7.41 -6.64 8.00
N VAL A 60 6.97 -5.65 7.23
CA VAL A 60 6.10 -4.58 7.70
C VAL A 60 4.68 -4.82 7.22
N LEU A 61 3.74 -4.92 8.16
CA LEU A 61 2.33 -5.08 7.82
C LEU A 61 1.76 -3.73 7.37
N LEU A 62 1.22 -3.71 6.17
CA LEU A 62 0.60 -2.54 5.57
C LEU A 62 -0.89 -2.78 5.35
N ILE A 63 -1.68 -1.74 5.59
CA ILE A 63 -3.11 -1.70 5.28
C ILE A 63 -3.28 -0.71 4.14
N VAL A 64 -3.87 -1.16 3.04
CA VAL A 64 -4.12 -0.32 1.87
C VAL A 64 -5.63 -0.17 1.71
N GLN A 65 -6.08 1.07 1.63
CA GLN A 65 -7.49 1.39 1.44
C GLN A 65 -7.66 2.17 0.15
N VAL A 66 -8.65 1.79 -0.63
CA VAL A 66 -8.95 2.41 -1.93
C VAL A 66 -10.36 2.98 -1.87
N TRP A 67 -10.48 4.27 -2.15
CA TRP A 67 -11.70 5.05 -2.01
C TRP A 67 -12.17 5.56 -3.37
N ASP A 68 -13.49 5.52 -3.58
CA ASP A 68 -14.10 6.08 -4.80
C ASP A 68 -15.52 6.51 -4.45
N ASP A 69 -15.79 7.81 -4.53
CA ASP A 69 -17.06 8.39 -4.11
C ASP A 69 -18.12 8.44 -5.21
N ASP A 70 -17.87 7.86 -6.38
CA ASP A 70 -18.88 7.80 -7.44
C ASP A 70 -20.06 6.97 -6.96
N LYS A 71 -21.27 7.54 -7.08
CA LYS A 71 -22.49 6.92 -6.55
C LYS A 71 -22.95 5.69 -7.32
N VAL A 72 -22.51 5.55 -8.57
CA VAL A 72 -22.92 4.44 -9.44
C VAL A 72 -21.78 3.44 -9.62
N MET A 73 -20.59 3.94 -9.95
CA MET A 73 -19.43 3.11 -10.32
C MET A 73 -18.40 2.96 -9.21
N GLY A 74 -18.60 3.62 -8.05
CA GLY A 74 -17.58 3.70 -7.00
C GLY A 74 -17.14 2.35 -6.49
N GLU A 75 -18.07 1.44 -6.20
CA GLU A 75 -17.71 0.11 -5.69
C GLU A 75 -16.88 -0.67 -6.70
N SER A 76 -17.35 -0.77 -7.94
CA SER A 76 -16.65 -1.56 -8.96
C SER A 76 -15.30 -0.95 -9.36
N ARG A 77 -15.22 0.40 -9.39
CA ARG A 77 -13.95 1.08 -9.69
C ARG A 77 -12.96 0.94 -8.55
N ALA A 78 -13.41 1.05 -7.30
CA ALA A 78 -12.55 0.85 -6.13
C ALA A 78 -12.01 -0.59 -6.08
N GLU A 79 -12.83 -1.58 -6.40
CA GLU A 79 -12.38 -2.97 -6.48
C GLU A 79 -11.30 -3.13 -7.56
N ALA A 80 -11.54 -2.59 -8.75
CA ALA A 80 -10.58 -2.68 -9.85
C ALA A 80 -9.25 -2.02 -9.47
N THR A 81 -9.29 -0.85 -8.85
CA THR A 81 -8.10 -0.15 -8.38
C THR A 81 -7.39 -0.95 -7.30
N ALA A 82 -8.12 -1.53 -6.35
CA ALA A 82 -7.54 -2.35 -5.30
C ALA A 82 -6.81 -3.58 -5.89
N ASN A 83 -7.42 -4.25 -6.85
CA ASN A 83 -6.78 -5.37 -7.54
C ASN A 83 -5.52 -4.95 -8.29
N LEU A 84 -5.55 -3.77 -8.91
CA LEU A 84 -4.38 -3.20 -9.58
C LEU A 84 -3.26 -2.90 -8.57
N CYS A 85 -3.60 -2.34 -7.40
CA CYS A 85 -2.63 -2.10 -6.34
C CYS A 85 -1.97 -3.40 -5.85
N VAL A 86 -2.74 -4.46 -5.68
CA VAL A 86 -2.20 -5.79 -5.34
C VAL A 86 -1.18 -6.22 -6.39
N GLY A 87 -1.53 -6.11 -7.67
CA GLY A 87 -0.63 -6.48 -8.76
C GLY A 87 0.66 -5.66 -8.77
N ILE A 88 0.55 -4.36 -8.55
CA ILE A 88 1.71 -3.45 -8.48
C ILE A 88 2.64 -3.86 -7.33
N LEU A 89 2.09 -4.08 -6.14
CA LEU A 89 2.89 -4.48 -4.97
C LEU A 89 3.56 -5.84 -5.17
N ARG A 90 2.84 -6.80 -5.72
CA ARG A 90 3.42 -8.12 -6.01
C ARG A 90 4.59 -8.02 -6.99
N ALA A 91 4.50 -7.14 -7.96
CA ALA A 91 5.56 -6.95 -8.95
C ALA A 91 6.84 -6.33 -8.37
N THR A 92 6.79 -5.75 -7.16
CA THR A 92 7.99 -5.16 -6.53
C THR A 92 8.91 -6.20 -5.91
N SER A 93 8.47 -7.43 -5.74
CA SER A 93 9.31 -8.48 -5.12
C SER A 93 10.61 -8.65 -5.88
N GLY A 94 11.73 -8.57 -5.17
CA GLY A 94 13.06 -8.70 -5.74
C GLY A 94 13.61 -7.46 -6.42
N THR A 95 12.94 -6.31 -6.29
CA THR A 95 13.37 -5.07 -6.96
C THR A 95 13.99 -4.07 -5.97
N TRP A 96 14.57 -3.00 -6.51
CA TRP A 96 15.01 -1.84 -5.75
C TRP A 96 14.04 -0.70 -5.94
N VAL A 97 13.69 -0.01 -4.86
CA VAL A 97 12.91 1.22 -4.89
C VAL A 97 13.78 2.29 -4.24
N GLY A 98 14.41 3.13 -5.07
CA GLY A 98 15.48 4.00 -4.60
C GLY A 98 16.60 3.16 -3.98
N ASP A 99 16.95 3.46 -2.74
CA ASP A 99 17.98 2.72 -2.00
C ASP A 99 17.41 1.52 -1.22
N ALA A 100 16.10 1.31 -1.28
CA ALA A 100 15.45 0.23 -0.55
C ALA A 100 15.39 -1.04 -1.39
N ARG A 101 15.88 -2.14 -0.83
CA ARG A 101 15.77 -3.46 -1.46
C ARG A 101 14.49 -4.12 -0.98
N VAL A 102 13.54 -4.31 -1.89
CA VAL A 102 12.31 -5.07 -1.61
C VAL A 102 12.61 -6.55 -1.82
N ARG A 103 12.59 -7.31 -0.74
CA ARG A 103 12.81 -8.76 -0.86
C ARG A 103 11.57 -9.45 -1.37
N ARG A 104 10.39 -9.09 -0.83
CA ARG A 104 9.14 -9.75 -1.17
C ARG A 104 7.94 -8.94 -0.71
N TRP A 105 6.85 -9.04 -1.47
CA TRP A 105 5.50 -8.69 -1.01
C TRP A 105 4.77 -9.99 -0.68
N GLU A 106 4.22 -10.09 0.52
CA GLU A 106 3.43 -11.23 0.97
C GLU A 106 1.98 -10.77 1.14
N GLN A 107 1.10 -11.24 0.26
CA GLN A 107 -0.32 -10.90 0.37
C GLN A 107 -0.90 -11.59 1.59
N ASN A 108 -1.54 -10.80 2.47
CA ASN A 108 -2.13 -11.30 3.71
C ASN A 108 -3.63 -11.52 3.52
N ALA A 109 -4.36 -10.48 3.15
CA ALA A 109 -5.78 -10.55 2.83
C ALA A 109 -6.03 -9.88 1.49
N LEU A 110 -6.85 -10.50 0.65
CA LEU A 110 -7.28 -9.90 -0.62
C LEU A 110 -8.26 -8.75 -0.38
N PRO A 111 -8.48 -7.88 -1.37
CA PRO A 111 -9.41 -6.76 -1.22
C PRO A 111 -10.80 -7.19 -0.76
N SER A 112 -11.30 -6.50 0.26
CA SER A 112 -12.66 -6.67 0.79
C SER A 112 -13.39 -5.34 0.74
N TYR A 113 -14.69 -5.37 0.49
CA TYR A 113 -15.51 -4.18 0.52
C TYR A 113 -15.82 -3.79 1.96
N LEU A 114 -15.27 -2.65 2.37
CA LEU A 114 -15.45 -2.09 3.71
C LEU A 114 -15.78 -0.60 3.56
N PRO A 115 -17.04 -0.24 3.25
CA PRO A 115 -17.38 1.16 3.05
C PRO A 115 -17.10 1.99 4.30
N ASP A 116 -16.81 3.27 4.11
CA ASP A 116 -16.54 4.19 5.21
C ASP A 116 -17.77 4.24 6.13
N PRO A 117 -17.65 3.87 7.43
CA PRO A 117 -18.79 3.84 8.33
C PRO A 117 -19.42 5.22 8.58
N ASP A 118 -18.65 6.30 8.44
CA ASP A 118 -19.13 7.65 8.70
C ASP A 118 -19.80 8.29 7.48
N THR A 119 -19.29 8.05 6.29
CA THR A 119 -19.73 8.71 5.06
C THR A 119 -20.47 7.78 4.09
N GLY A 120 -20.31 6.47 4.24
CA GLY A 120 -20.83 5.48 3.31
C GLY A 120 -20.08 5.43 1.98
N ILE A 121 -19.00 6.17 1.83
CA ILE A 121 -18.20 6.18 0.60
C ILE A 121 -17.67 4.77 0.32
N PRO A 122 -17.79 4.25 -0.91
CA PRO A 122 -17.22 2.96 -1.28
C PRO A 122 -15.74 2.90 -1.01
N ARG A 123 -15.31 1.84 -0.36
CA ARG A 123 -13.92 1.64 0.02
C ARG A 123 -13.60 0.16 0.02
N PHE A 124 -12.49 -0.21 -0.62
CA PHE A 124 -11.93 -1.56 -0.51
C PHE A 124 -10.66 -1.51 0.32
N GLN A 125 -10.41 -2.57 1.07
CA GLN A 125 -9.22 -2.68 1.91
C GLN A 125 -8.56 -4.02 1.67
N PHE A 126 -7.22 -4.02 1.64
CA PHE A 126 -6.44 -5.24 1.69
C PHE A 126 -5.23 -5.04 2.60
N THR A 127 -4.63 -6.14 3.00
CA THR A 127 -3.43 -6.13 3.84
C THR A 127 -2.37 -7.04 3.25
N GLY A 128 -1.13 -6.72 3.56
CA GLY A 128 0.00 -7.54 3.18
C GLY A 128 1.25 -7.08 3.89
N GLU A 129 2.31 -7.89 3.80
CA GLU A 129 3.58 -7.56 4.42
C GLU A 129 4.62 -7.25 3.36
N LEU A 130 5.27 -6.11 3.54
CA LEU A 130 6.39 -5.71 2.69
C LEU A 130 7.68 -6.09 3.39
N ARG A 131 8.43 -7.02 2.82
CA ARG A 131 9.70 -7.47 3.37
C ARG A 131 10.84 -6.67 2.75
N LEU A 132 11.59 -6.01 3.63
CA LEU A 132 12.65 -5.10 3.24
C LEU A 132 13.99 -5.54 3.84
N ALA A 133 15.06 -5.35 3.06
CA ALA A 133 16.40 -5.51 3.57
C ALA A 133 16.73 -4.39 4.55
N VAL A 134 17.34 -4.75 5.67
CA VAL A 134 17.83 -3.82 6.69
C VAL A 134 19.33 -3.68 6.49
N LYS A 135 19.82 -2.45 6.46
CA LYS A 135 21.24 -2.19 6.26
C LYS A 135 21.75 -0.97 7.02
#